data_7221e23a024e7c6e5fcdabd436669cc5
#
_entry.id   7221e23a024e7c6e5fcdabd436669cc5
#
_cell.length_a   1.000
_cell.length_b   1.000
_cell.length_c   1.000
_cell.angle_alpha   90.00
_cell.angle_beta   90.00
_cell.angle_gamma   90.00
#
_symmetry.space_group_name_H-M   'P 1'
#
loop_
_entity.id
_entity.type
_entity.pdbx_description
1 polymer ?
#
loop_
_entity_poly.entity_id
_entity_poly.type
_entity_poly.pdbx_seq_one_letter_code
_entity_poly.pdbx_strand_id
1 'polypeptide(L)'
;MSTTTQHGYLVIADISGYTSFLAGTELEHSQEILADLLTTICEKIETVLTLHKLEGDAVFAYIPESKITRGETILELMESTYVTFRDKQLSMKRATTCTCNACRNIPALDLKFIAHHGDYVIQQVRDIREMVGTDVNLVHRLLKNHVAESTGWRAYMLITERCLDHLNLNLENVHEQIEEYEHLGEVKTYNIDLHQRYKELTDERRILIEEKDADIIFRMDFPTPPAVTWEWIQDPIKRNEWMQGHVKWSVGDRPRGRAGRGASNHCAHGKNVSTEVTLDWRPFEYSTIDSFENGRKRFSETFRF
;
A
#
# COMPACT_ATOMS: atom_id res chain seq x y z
N MET A 1 -22.01 9.72 -24.78
CA MET A 1 -22.02 8.77 -23.65
C MET A 1 -22.31 9.58 -22.40
N SER A 2 -23.24 9.16 -21.56
CA SER A 2 -23.54 9.84 -20.28
C SER A 2 -22.30 9.71 -19.38
N THR A 3 -21.70 10.84 -19.04
CA THR A 3 -20.60 10.90 -18.05
C THR A 3 -21.25 10.80 -16.66
N THR A 4 -21.15 9.63 -16.04
CA THR A 4 -21.69 9.40 -14.70
C THR A 4 -20.59 9.71 -13.68
N THR A 5 -20.94 10.45 -12.64
CA THR A 5 -20.06 10.65 -11.48
C THR A 5 -19.78 9.31 -10.82
N GLN A 6 -18.51 9.06 -10.56
CA GLN A 6 -18.00 7.89 -9.84
C GLN A 6 -17.41 8.35 -8.50
N HIS A 7 -17.43 7.45 -7.53
CA HIS A 7 -16.84 7.63 -6.21
C HIS A 7 -15.74 6.61 -6.03
N GLY A 8 -14.61 7.02 -5.47
CA GLY A 8 -13.53 6.07 -5.25
C GLY A 8 -12.24 6.69 -4.70
N TYR A 9 -11.23 5.87 -4.61
CA TYR A 9 -9.93 6.25 -4.10
C TYR A 9 -9.04 6.74 -5.23
N LEU A 10 -8.45 7.91 -5.02
CA LEU A 10 -7.48 8.57 -5.89
C LEU A 10 -6.12 8.51 -5.19
N VAL A 11 -5.12 7.95 -5.85
CA VAL A 11 -3.79 7.77 -5.29
C VAL A 11 -2.74 8.34 -6.23
N ILE A 12 -1.85 9.15 -5.70
CA ILE A 12 -0.65 9.60 -6.41
C ILE A 12 0.58 9.07 -5.68
N ALA A 13 1.48 8.44 -6.41
CA ALA A 13 2.82 8.09 -5.96
C ALA A 13 3.82 9.00 -6.66
N ASP A 14 4.60 9.80 -5.93
CA ASP A 14 5.46 10.85 -6.46
C ASP A 14 6.90 10.68 -5.95
N ILE A 15 7.87 10.71 -6.88
CA ILE A 15 9.29 10.53 -6.55
C ILE A 15 9.86 11.82 -5.96
N SER A 16 10.04 11.84 -4.65
CA SER A 16 10.67 12.96 -3.93
C SER A 16 12.14 13.11 -4.34
N GLY A 17 12.56 14.35 -4.58
CA GLY A 17 13.93 14.66 -5.00
C GLY A 17 14.19 14.60 -6.51
N TYR A 18 13.18 14.30 -7.32
CA TYR A 18 13.26 14.19 -8.78
C TYR A 18 13.91 15.40 -9.45
N THR A 19 13.40 16.62 -9.19
CA THR A 19 13.91 17.84 -9.84
C THR A 19 15.38 18.09 -9.54
N SER A 20 15.80 17.92 -8.28
CA SER A 20 17.21 18.10 -7.89
C SER A 20 18.09 16.97 -8.46
N PHE A 21 17.57 15.76 -8.57
CA PHE A 21 18.25 14.63 -9.19
C PHE A 21 18.55 14.93 -10.67
N LEU A 22 17.55 15.32 -11.46
CA LEU A 22 17.73 15.67 -12.87
C LEU A 22 18.67 16.85 -13.09
N ALA A 23 18.59 17.88 -12.24
CA ALA A 23 19.42 19.06 -12.35
C ALA A 23 20.91 18.80 -12.06
N GLY A 24 21.22 17.77 -11.27
CA GLY A 24 22.57 17.46 -10.81
C GLY A 24 23.21 16.23 -11.42
N THR A 25 22.58 15.61 -12.44
CA THR A 25 23.02 14.31 -12.97
C THR A 25 23.03 14.27 -14.50
N GLU A 26 23.70 13.28 -15.05
CA GLU A 26 23.79 13.02 -16.48
C GLU A 26 22.43 12.49 -17.00
N LEU A 27 21.88 13.16 -18.03
CA LEU A 27 20.50 12.96 -18.49
C LEU A 27 20.21 11.52 -18.93
N GLU A 28 21.11 10.90 -19.68
CA GLU A 28 20.89 9.52 -20.20
C GLU A 28 20.73 8.52 -19.07
N HIS A 29 21.65 8.48 -18.11
CA HIS A 29 21.57 7.56 -16.97
C HIS A 29 20.44 7.93 -16.00
N SER A 30 20.15 9.22 -15.81
CA SER A 30 19.02 9.64 -14.97
C SER A 30 17.70 9.12 -15.54
N GLN A 31 17.53 9.20 -16.85
CA GLN A 31 16.30 8.73 -17.51
C GLN A 31 16.10 7.23 -17.36
N GLU A 32 17.18 6.42 -17.53
CA GLU A 32 17.13 4.98 -17.33
C GLU A 32 16.77 4.61 -15.88
N ILE A 33 17.40 5.26 -14.89
CA ILE A 33 17.13 5.05 -13.47
C ILE A 33 15.68 5.39 -13.14
N LEU A 34 15.19 6.53 -13.61
CA LEU A 34 13.83 6.97 -13.34
C LEU A 34 12.78 6.09 -14.03
N ALA A 35 13.04 5.68 -15.28
CA ALA A 35 12.16 4.76 -16.00
C ALA A 35 12.03 3.42 -15.26
N ASP A 36 13.14 2.87 -14.75
CA ASP A 36 13.15 1.64 -13.96
C ASP A 36 12.37 1.76 -12.66
N LEU A 37 12.54 2.88 -11.94
CA LEU A 37 11.82 3.14 -10.69
C LEU A 37 10.33 3.37 -10.94
N LEU A 38 9.96 4.15 -11.97
CA LEU A 38 8.57 4.37 -12.34
C LEU A 38 7.89 3.07 -12.79
N THR A 39 8.58 2.24 -13.58
CA THR A 39 8.08 0.92 -13.97
C THR A 39 7.78 0.08 -12.72
N THR A 40 8.71 0.04 -11.77
CA THR A 40 8.53 -0.69 -10.51
C THR A 40 7.31 -0.20 -9.72
N ILE A 41 7.10 1.13 -9.68
CA ILE A 41 5.92 1.73 -9.01
C ILE A 41 4.64 1.35 -9.75
N CYS A 42 4.60 1.48 -11.07
CA CYS A 42 3.43 1.15 -11.88
C CYS A 42 3.02 -0.32 -11.73
N GLU A 43 3.96 -1.24 -11.92
CA GLU A 43 3.71 -2.68 -11.78
C GLU A 43 3.10 -3.03 -10.41
N LYS A 44 3.59 -2.41 -9.35
CA LYS A 44 3.08 -2.67 -8.00
C LYS A 44 1.70 -2.02 -7.78
N ILE A 45 1.49 -0.80 -8.23
CA ILE A 45 0.20 -0.10 -8.12
C ILE A 45 -0.90 -0.81 -8.92
N GLU A 46 -0.59 -1.29 -10.12
CA GLU A 46 -1.55 -1.97 -10.99
C GLU A 46 -2.05 -3.32 -10.45
N THR A 47 -1.42 -3.86 -9.41
CA THR A 47 -1.95 -5.05 -8.71
C THR A 47 -3.31 -4.81 -8.04
N VAL A 48 -3.63 -3.56 -7.72
CA VAL A 48 -4.87 -3.16 -7.03
C VAL A 48 -5.61 -2.05 -7.76
N LEU A 49 -4.90 -1.00 -8.17
CA LEU A 49 -5.47 0.21 -8.77
C LEU A 49 -5.41 0.18 -10.29
N THR A 50 -6.24 1.00 -10.91
CA THR A 50 -6.16 1.29 -12.34
C THR A 50 -5.24 2.49 -12.53
N LEU A 51 -4.17 2.32 -13.30
CA LEU A 51 -3.30 3.40 -13.69
C LEU A 51 -4.09 4.38 -14.58
N HIS A 52 -4.08 5.65 -14.22
CA HIS A 52 -4.69 6.69 -15.05
C HIS A 52 -3.66 7.32 -15.97
N LYS A 53 -2.59 7.89 -15.42
CA LYS A 53 -1.51 8.50 -16.21
C LYS A 53 -0.22 8.67 -15.40
N LEU A 54 0.86 8.89 -16.14
CA LEU A 54 2.13 9.38 -15.60
C LEU A 54 2.21 10.90 -15.77
N GLU A 55 2.65 11.60 -14.74
CA GLU A 55 2.82 13.05 -14.70
C GLU A 55 4.25 13.39 -14.29
N GLY A 56 5.19 13.27 -15.23
CA GLY A 56 6.62 13.42 -14.95
C GLY A 56 7.13 12.28 -14.06
N ASP A 57 7.36 12.58 -12.80
CA ASP A 57 7.82 11.65 -11.75
C ASP A 57 6.68 11.09 -10.88
N ALA A 58 5.45 11.44 -11.18
CA ALA A 58 4.28 10.99 -10.44
C ALA A 58 3.45 9.96 -11.23
N VAL A 59 2.98 8.97 -10.51
CA VAL A 59 2.04 7.93 -10.98
C VAL A 59 0.67 8.22 -10.39
N PHE A 60 -0.31 8.61 -11.23
CA PHE A 60 -1.68 8.81 -10.82
C PHE A 60 -2.52 7.58 -11.13
N ALA A 61 -3.14 7.01 -10.10
CA ALA A 61 -3.98 5.82 -10.18
C ALA A 61 -5.27 5.98 -9.37
N TYR A 62 -6.28 5.16 -9.66
CA TYR A 62 -7.57 5.22 -9.01
C TYR A 62 -8.22 3.84 -8.92
N ILE A 63 -9.22 3.73 -8.05
CA ILE A 63 -10.11 2.58 -8.00
C ILE A 63 -11.51 3.00 -7.53
N PRO A 64 -12.59 2.56 -8.20
CA PRO A 64 -13.94 2.78 -7.69
C PRO A 64 -14.11 2.15 -6.30
N GLU A 65 -14.80 2.85 -5.40
CA GLU A 65 -15.06 2.40 -4.03
C GLU A 65 -15.67 0.98 -3.99
N SER A 66 -16.58 0.68 -4.92
CA SER A 66 -17.25 -0.63 -5.01
C SER A 66 -16.31 -1.82 -5.23
N LYS A 67 -15.05 -1.57 -5.61
CA LYS A 67 -14.03 -2.60 -5.83
C LYS A 67 -13.12 -2.83 -4.62
N ILE A 68 -13.17 -1.96 -3.63
CA ILE A 68 -12.40 -2.07 -2.38
C ILE A 68 -13.40 -2.38 -1.26
N THR A 69 -13.29 -3.52 -0.68
CA THR A 69 -14.17 -3.96 0.41
C THR A 69 -13.46 -3.99 1.75
N ARG A 70 -12.11 -3.92 1.75
CA ARG A 70 -11.26 -3.84 2.93
C ARG A 70 -10.39 -2.58 2.86
N GLY A 71 -10.59 -1.67 3.82
CA GLY A 71 -9.91 -0.38 3.84
C GLY A 71 -8.38 -0.47 3.91
N GLU A 72 -7.84 -1.49 4.60
CA GLU A 72 -6.39 -1.68 4.73
C GLU A 72 -5.67 -1.91 3.39
N THR A 73 -6.38 -2.40 2.36
CA THR A 73 -5.79 -2.72 1.05
C THR A 73 -5.04 -1.53 0.41
N ILE A 74 -5.57 -0.32 0.55
CA ILE A 74 -4.91 0.90 0.02
C ILE A 74 -3.62 1.20 0.77
N LEU A 75 -3.63 1.08 2.11
CA LEU A 75 -2.44 1.28 2.93
C LEU A 75 -1.38 0.23 2.64
N GLU A 76 -1.77 -1.04 2.60
CA GLU A 76 -0.89 -2.18 2.30
C GLU A 76 -0.27 -2.04 0.91
N LEU A 77 -1.03 -1.54 -0.06
CA LEU A 77 -0.51 -1.26 -1.40
C LEU A 77 0.60 -0.20 -1.35
N MET A 78 0.35 0.94 -0.68
CA MET A 78 1.33 2.02 -0.59
C MET A 78 2.60 1.56 0.15
N GLU A 79 2.45 0.83 1.27
CA GLU A 79 3.57 0.25 2.02
C GLU A 79 4.38 -0.73 1.17
N SER A 80 3.71 -1.68 0.52
CA SER A 80 4.39 -2.69 -0.32
C SER A 80 5.06 -2.07 -1.54
N THR A 81 4.45 -1.03 -2.13
CA THR A 81 5.06 -0.27 -3.22
C THR A 81 6.32 0.43 -2.75
N TYR A 82 6.29 1.04 -1.57
CA TYR A 82 7.48 1.69 -0.99
C TYR A 82 8.61 0.70 -0.71
N VAL A 83 8.30 -0.47 -0.12
CA VAL A 83 9.29 -1.53 0.11
C VAL A 83 9.93 -1.97 -1.21
N THR A 84 9.12 -2.22 -2.24
CA THR A 84 9.62 -2.64 -3.56
C THR A 84 10.48 -1.55 -4.22
N PHE A 85 10.08 -0.28 -4.10
CA PHE A 85 10.86 0.86 -4.58
C PHE A 85 12.23 0.95 -3.90
N ARG A 86 12.29 0.83 -2.57
CA ARG A 86 13.55 0.85 -1.80
C ARG A 86 14.45 -0.34 -2.15
N ASP A 87 13.89 -1.53 -2.29
CA ASP A 87 14.64 -2.73 -2.65
C ASP A 87 15.21 -2.60 -4.08
N LYS A 88 14.45 -2.02 -5.02
CA LYS A 88 14.93 -1.71 -6.37
C LYS A 88 16.10 -0.73 -6.34
N GLN A 89 16.01 0.37 -5.57
CA GLN A 89 17.12 1.31 -5.41
C GLN A 89 18.39 0.64 -4.86
N LEU A 90 18.24 -0.21 -3.83
CA LEU A 90 19.36 -0.94 -3.25
C LEU A 90 19.99 -1.92 -4.26
N SER A 91 19.16 -2.61 -5.03
CA SER A 91 19.60 -3.52 -6.09
C SER A 91 20.37 -2.76 -7.17
N MET A 92 19.83 -1.65 -7.68
CA MET A 92 20.50 -0.81 -8.68
C MET A 92 21.85 -0.31 -8.17
N LYS A 93 21.91 0.18 -6.93
CA LYS A 93 23.17 0.64 -6.31
C LYS A 93 24.21 -0.48 -6.19
N ARG A 94 23.80 -1.71 -5.89
CA ARG A 94 24.69 -2.87 -5.77
C ARG A 94 25.18 -3.37 -7.12
N ALA A 95 24.31 -3.33 -8.14
CA ALA A 95 24.62 -3.85 -9.48
C ALA A 95 25.46 -2.89 -10.32
N THR A 96 25.43 -1.57 -10.01
CA THR A 96 26.15 -0.58 -10.81
C THR A 96 27.63 -0.51 -10.47
N THR A 97 28.47 -0.55 -11.49
CA THR A 97 29.91 -0.21 -11.43
C THR A 97 30.18 1.23 -11.90
N CYS A 98 29.14 1.92 -12.38
CA CYS A 98 29.21 3.28 -12.87
C CYS A 98 29.45 4.28 -11.72
N THR A 99 30.34 5.25 -11.96
CA THR A 99 30.71 6.28 -10.99
C THR A 99 30.12 7.64 -11.30
N CYS A 100 29.18 7.74 -12.27
CA CYS A 100 28.50 8.98 -12.64
C CYS A 100 27.65 9.54 -11.49
N ASN A 101 27.26 10.81 -11.59
CA ASN A 101 26.45 11.46 -10.55
C ASN A 101 25.06 10.84 -10.43
N ALA A 102 24.45 10.41 -11.52
CA ALA A 102 23.15 9.75 -11.50
C ALA A 102 23.19 8.47 -10.63
N CYS A 103 24.15 7.58 -10.89
CA CYS A 103 24.28 6.33 -10.12
C CYS A 103 24.62 6.56 -8.64
N ARG A 104 25.42 7.60 -8.33
CA ARG A 104 25.75 7.94 -6.94
C ARG A 104 24.55 8.50 -6.18
N ASN A 105 23.67 9.23 -6.85
CA ASN A 105 22.55 9.93 -6.25
C ASN A 105 21.23 9.11 -6.24
N ILE A 106 21.21 7.85 -6.70
CA ILE A 106 20.04 6.97 -6.56
C ILE A 106 19.44 7.01 -5.14
N PRO A 107 20.24 6.93 -4.04
CA PRO A 107 19.69 6.97 -2.68
C PRO A 107 19.08 8.32 -2.28
N ALA A 108 19.30 9.38 -3.07
CA ALA A 108 18.72 10.69 -2.81
C ALA A 108 17.25 10.77 -3.27
N LEU A 109 16.82 9.88 -4.13
CA LEU A 109 15.41 9.73 -4.52
C LEU A 109 14.64 9.04 -3.40
N ASP A 110 13.40 9.43 -3.23
CA ASP A 110 12.48 8.84 -2.28
C ASP A 110 11.06 8.79 -2.86
N LEU A 111 10.09 8.23 -2.15
CA LEU A 111 8.74 8.10 -2.65
C LEU A 111 7.74 8.58 -1.60
N LYS A 112 6.80 9.42 -2.01
CA LYS A 112 5.66 9.84 -1.19
C LYS A 112 4.36 9.45 -1.87
N PHE A 113 3.33 9.23 -1.07
CA PHE A 113 1.99 8.91 -1.54
C PHE A 113 0.99 9.94 -1.04
N ILE A 114 0.02 10.25 -1.89
CA ILE A 114 -1.17 11.01 -1.55
C ILE A 114 -2.37 10.11 -1.80
N ALA A 115 -3.22 9.90 -0.80
CA ALA A 115 -4.45 9.13 -0.92
C ALA A 115 -5.65 9.99 -0.51
N HIS A 116 -6.64 10.05 -1.39
CA HIS A 116 -7.88 10.78 -1.20
C HIS A 116 -9.07 9.94 -1.65
N HIS A 117 -10.20 10.05 -0.97
CA HIS A 117 -11.48 9.50 -1.45
C HIS A 117 -12.35 10.64 -1.95
N GLY A 118 -12.86 10.53 -3.17
CA GLY A 118 -13.63 11.61 -3.75
C GLY A 118 -14.38 11.24 -5.02
N ASP A 119 -14.99 12.27 -5.59
CA ASP A 119 -15.84 12.18 -6.75
C ASP A 119 -15.07 12.56 -8.01
N TYR A 120 -15.26 11.77 -9.05
CA TYR A 120 -14.63 12.03 -10.34
C TYR A 120 -15.51 11.61 -11.51
N VAL A 121 -15.21 12.18 -12.66
CA VAL A 121 -15.81 11.81 -13.94
C VAL A 121 -14.69 11.48 -14.91
N ILE A 122 -14.81 10.37 -15.61
CA ILE A 122 -13.92 10.06 -16.73
C ILE A 122 -14.57 10.56 -18.01
N GLN A 123 -13.98 11.59 -18.61
CA GLN A 123 -14.41 12.15 -19.88
C GLN A 123 -13.50 11.74 -21.02
N GLN A 124 -14.07 11.62 -22.20
CA GLN A 124 -13.34 11.38 -23.43
C GLN A 124 -13.24 12.67 -24.22
N VAL A 125 -12.02 13.14 -24.49
CA VAL A 125 -11.75 14.27 -25.38
C VAL A 125 -10.90 13.76 -26.53
N ARG A 126 -11.52 13.55 -27.69
CA ARG A 126 -10.91 12.81 -28.81
C ARG A 126 -10.47 11.41 -28.33
N ASP A 127 -9.19 11.07 -28.49
CA ASP A 127 -8.62 9.78 -28.11
C ASP A 127 -8.05 9.77 -26.67
N ILE A 128 -8.15 10.89 -25.96
CA ILE A 128 -7.60 11.05 -24.62
C ILE A 128 -8.73 10.86 -23.60
N ARG A 129 -8.47 10.00 -22.62
CA ARG A 129 -9.34 9.82 -21.46
C ARG A 129 -8.77 10.63 -20.30
N GLU A 130 -9.55 11.58 -19.81
CA GLU A 130 -9.17 12.45 -18.69
C GLU A 130 -10.11 12.27 -17.51
N MET A 131 -9.54 12.31 -16.32
CA MET A 131 -10.29 12.33 -15.07
C MET A 131 -10.45 13.78 -14.63
N VAL A 132 -11.67 14.18 -14.31
CA VAL A 132 -12.00 15.54 -13.90
C VAL A 132 -12.88 15.53 -12.66
N GLY A 133 -12.72 16.55 -11.83
CA GLY A 133 -13.49 16.75 -10.61
C GLY A 133 -12.75 17.65 -9.62
N THR A 134 -13.47 18.20 -8.66
CA THR A 134 -12.86 19.00 -7.59
C THR A 134 -11.91 18.17 -6.75
N ASP A 135 -12.28 16.92 -6.46
CA ASP A 135 -11.45 15.98 -5.69
C ASP A 135 -10.21 15.54 -6.48
N VAL A 136 -10.30 15.46 -7.82
CA VAL A 136 -9.13 15.25 -8.68
C VAL A 136 -8.16 16.43 -8.58
N ASN A 137 -8.69 17.67 -8.62
CA ASN A 137 -7.85 18.85 -8.42
C ASN A 137 -7.23 18.89 -7.03
N LEU A 138 -7.97 18.48 -6.00
CA LEU A 138 -7.49 18.44 -4.63
C LEU A 138 -6.30 17.48 -4.47
N VAL A 139 -6.39 16.24 -4.99
CA VAL A 139 -5.31 15.27 -4.85
C VAL A 139 -4.01 15.76 -5.52
N HIS A 140 -4.10 16.47 -6.63
CA HIS A 140 -2.95 17.11 -7.27
C HIS A 140 -2.41 18.32 -6.48
N ARG A 141 -3.28 19.10 -5.82
CA ARG A 141 -2.83 20.20 -4.93
C ARG A 141 -2.10 19.66 -3.71
N LEU A 142 -2.53 18.54 -3.16
CA LEU A 142 -1.90 17.87 -2.03
C LEU A 142 -0.45 17.39 -2.33
N LEU A 143 0.00 17.34 -3.58
CA LEU A 143 1.43 17.14 -3.90
C LEU A 143 2.32 18.28 -3.36
N LYS A 144 1.75 19.48 -3.18
CA LYS A 144 2.42 20.67 -2.62
C LYS A 144 2.04 20.89 -1.14
N ASN A 145 1.96 19.80 -0.38
CA ASN A 145 1.70 19.85 1.06
C ASN A 145 2.94 20.27 1.86
N HIS A 146 2.74 20.54 3.16
CA HIS A 146 3.77 20.98 4.08
C HIS A 146 4.30 19.91 5.04
N VAL A 147 4.01 18.62 4.77
CA VAL A 147 4.44 17.50 5.64
C VAL A 147 5.96 17.44 5.78
N ALA A 148 6.70 17.60 4.67
CA ALA A 148 8.15 17.58 4.72
C ALA A 148 8.73 18.74 5.53
N GLU A 149 8.09 19.90 5.51
CA GLU A 149 8.50 21.11 6.26
C GLU A 149 8.22 20.94 7.75
N SER A 150 7.08 20.35 8.13
CA SER A 150 6.67 20.18 9.52
C SER A 150 7.35 19.02 10.23
N THR A 151 7.69 17.94 9.49
CA THR A 151 8.20 16.68 10.07
C THR A 151 9.67 16.39 9.71
N GLY A 152 10.17 16.97 8.63
CA GLY A 152 11.46 16.60 8.03
C GLY A 152 11.42 15.31 7.22
N TRP A 153 10.26 14.68 7.04
CA TRP A 153 10.13 13.43 6.31
C TRP A 153 10.25 13.65 4.79
N ARG A 154 10.99 12.80 4.14
CA ARG A 154 11.16 12.81 2.68
C ARG A 154 10.28 11.77 1.99
N ALA A 155 9.91 10.74 2.72
CA ALA A 155 9.03 9.67 2.31
C ALA A 155 7.88 9.53 3.31
N TYR A 156 6.66 9.66 2.84
CA TYR A 156 5.47 9.59 3.69
C TYR A 156 4.23 9.18 2.89
N MET A 157 3.24 8.66 3.59
CA MET A 157 1.88 8.55 3.08
C MET A 157 1.05 9.68 3.69
N LEU A 158 0.45 10.51 2.85
CA LEU A 158 -0.54 11.50 3.22
C LEU A 158 -1.92 10.96 2.88
N ILE A 159 -2.78 10.83 3.88
CA ILE A 159 -4.14 10.32 3.74
C ILE A 159 -5.09 11.40 4.23
N THR A 160 -6.04 11.82 3.40
CA THR A 160 -7.04 12.81 3.83
C THR A 160 -8.02 12.19 4.82
N GLU A 161 -8.60 13.00 5.72
CA GLU A 161 -9.63 12.56 6.66
C GLU A 161 -10.77 11.84 5.95
N ARG A 162 -11.30 12.41 4.86
CA ARG A 162 -12.34 11.77 4.05
C ARG A 162 -11.93 10.39 3.52
N CYS A 163 -10.68 10.21 3.12
CA CYS A 163 -10.17 8.89 2.71
C CYS A 163 -10.11 7.93 3.89
N LEU A 164 -9.61 8.38 5.04
CA LEU A 164 -9.49 7.55 6.24
C LEU A 164 -10.85 7.08 6.76
N ASP A 165 -11.84 7.97 6.75
CA ASP A 165 -13.23 7.64 7.15
C ASP A 165 -13.83 6.55 6.26
N HIS A 166 -13.64 6.65 4.94
CA HIS A 166 -14.15 5.64 3.99
C HIS A 166 -13.38 4.32 4.07
N LEU A 167 -12.11 4.35 4.45
CA LEU A 167 -11.34 3.14 4.75
C LEU A 167 -11.78 2.48 6.07
N ASN A 168 -12.54 3.20 6.91
CA ASN A 168 -12.98 2.76 8.23
C ASN A 168 -11.81 2.28 9.11
N LEU A 169 -10.71 3.03 9.09
CA LEU A 169 -9.49 2.72 9.83
C LEU A 169 -9.25 3.74 10.93
N ASN A 170 -8.81 3.25 12.07
CA ASN A 170 -8.28 4.07 13.15
C ASN A 170 -6.76 3.86 13.22
N LEU A 171 -6.00 4.80 12.70
CA LEU A 171 -4.55 4.73 12.66
C LEU A 171 -3.95 5.33 13.92
N GLU A 172 -3.00 4.64 14.51
CA GLU A 172 -2.21 5.11 15.64
C GLU A 172 -0.84 5.61 15.18
N ASN A 173 -0.23 6.51 15.95
CA ASN A 173 1.11 7.05 15.68
C ASN A 173 1.23 7.76 14.32
N VAL A 174 0.23 8.54 13.96
CA VAL A 174 0.21 9.37 12.76
C VAL A 174 0.47 10.84 13.10
N HIS A 175 1.06 11.57 12.16
CA HIS A 175 1.17 13.02 12.25
C HIS A 175 -0.05 13.66 11.61
N GLU A 176 -0.88 14.31 12.42
CA GLU A 176 -2.04 15.06 11.94
C GLU A 176 -1.63 16.45 11.48
N GLN A 177 -2.15 16.89 10.34
CA GLN A 177 -1.88 18.20 9.78
C GLN A 177 -3.10 18.74 9.04
N ILE A 178 -3.26 20.06 9.02
CA ILE A 178 -4.27 20.74 8.21
C ILE A 178 -3.54 21.44 7.07
N GLU A 179 -3.95 21.13 5.85
CA GLU A 179 -3.52 21.82 4.64
C GLU A 179 -4.62 22.80 4.21
N GLU A 180 -4.24 23.96 3.74
CA GLU A 180 -5.17 24.98 3.25
C GLU A 180 -4.86 25.35 1.80
N TYR A 181 -5.86 25.27 0.95
CA TYR A 181 -5.73 25.59 -0.47
C TYR A 181 -6.80 26.59 -0.91
N GLU A 182 -6.37 27.57 -1.68
CA GLU A 182 -7.30 28.53 -2.30
C GLU A 182 -8.39 27.80 -3.09
N HIS A 183 -9.65 28.15 -2.83
CA HIS A 183 -10.87 27.56 -3.43
C HIS A 183 -11.22 26.12 -3.02
N LEU A 184 -10.36 25.42 -2.25
CA LEU A 184 -10.61 24.06 -1.78
C LEU A 184 -10.79 24.00 -0.24
N GLY A 185 -10.38 25.07 0.47
CA GLY A 185 -10.49 25.19 1.90
C GLY A 185 -9.50 24.35 2.69
N GLU A 186 -9.83 24.08 3.93
CA GLU A 186 -9.04 23.27 4.86
C GLU A 186 -9.23 21.78 4.58
N VAL A 187 -8.11 21.04 4.57
CA VAL A 187 -8.07 19.59 4.37
C VAL A 187 -7.26 18.97 5.50
N LYS A 188 -7.93 18.26 6.39
CA LYS A 188 -7.24 17.51 7.44
C LYS A 188 -6.61 16.26 6.85
N THR A 189 -5.36 16.01 7.22
CA THR A 189 -4.54 14.90 6.72
C THR A 189 -3.89 14.13 7.87
N TYR A 190 -3.69 12.84 7.62
CA TYR A 190 -3.04 11.90 8.52
C TYR A 190 -1.81 11.34 7.78
N ASN A 191 -0.65 11.55 8.37
CA ASN A 191 0.61 11.30 7.68
C ASN A 191 1.42 10.22 8.40
N ILE A 192 2.02 9.29 7.64
CA ILE A 192 2.80 8.17 8.14
C ILE A 192 4.21 8.24 7.55
N ASP A 193 5.24 8.17 8.41
CA ASP A 193 6.64 8.08 7.99
C ASP A 193 6.94 6.74 7.33
N LEU A 194 7.25 6.77 6.04
CA LEU A 194 7.59 5.57 5.29
C LEU A 194 9.01 5.06 5.56
N HIS A 195 9.94 5.90 6.00
CA HIS A 195 11.26 5.43 6.41
C HIS A 195 11.16 4.58 7.68
N GLN A 196 10.41 5.07 8.68
CA GLN A 196 10.17 4.30 9.89
C GLN A 196 9.40 3.01 9.54
N ARG A 197 8.38 3.12 8.70
CA ARG A 197 7.56 1.96 8.32
C ARG A 197 8.36 0.92 7.52
N TYR A 198 9.23 1.34 6.61
CA TYR A 198 10.15 0.46 5.88
C TYR A 198 11.08 -0.30 6.85
N LYS A 199 11.66 0.43 7.81
CA LYS A 199 12.50 -0.17 8.83
C LYS A 199 11.73 -1.24 9.62
N GLU A 200 10.54 -0.91 10.09
CA GLU A 200 9.67 -1.87 10.80
C GLU A 200 9.38 -3.12 9.97
N LEU A 201 9.14 -2.97 8.67
CA LEU A 201 8.83 -4.08 7.77
C LEU A 201 10.05 -4.91 7.35
N THR A 202 11.25 -4.33 7.36
CA THR A 202 12.48 -4.96 6.86
C THR A 202 13.44 -5.42 7.96
N ASP A 203 13.52 -4.70 9.09
CA ASP A 203 14.32 -5.10 10.27
C ASP A 203 13.66 -6.30 11.00
N GLU A 204 12.38 -6.51 10.79
CA GLU A 204 11.70 -7.69 11.30
C GLU A 204 12.23 -8.95 10.58
N ARG A 205 12.76 -9.88 11.35
CA ARG A 205 13.21 -11.17 10.82
C ARG A 205 12.07 -11.81 10.03
N ARG A 206 12.31 -12.15 8.76
CA ARG A 206 11.34 -12.91 7.95
C ARG A 206 11.02 -14.23 8.62
N ILE A 207 9.75 -14.49 8.82
CA ILE A 207 9.25 -15.76 9.34
C ILE A 207 8.42 -16.38 8.21
N LEU A 208 9.10 -17.14 7.38
CA LEU A 208 8.54 -17.83 6.23
C LEU A 208 8.84 -19.32 6.35
N ILE A 209 7.81 -20.16 6.28
CA ILE A 209 7.98 -21.60 6.17
C ILE A 209 8.22 -21.92 4.70
N GLU A 210 9.44 -22.31 4.36
CA GLU A 210 9.77 -22.72 3.01
C GLU A 210 9.18 -24.11 2.70
N GLU A 211 8.90 -24.39 1.43
CA GLU A 211 8.30 -25.70 1.03
C GLU A 211 9.11 -26.91 1.52
N LYS A 212 10.44 -26.79 1.54
CA LYS A 212 11.35 -27.85 2.02
C LYS A 212 11.24 -28.11 3.54
N ASP A 213 10.72 -27.13 4.30
CA ASP A 213 10.63 -27.17 5.76
C ASP A 213 9.17 -27.40 6.22
N ALA A 214 8.24 -27.54 5.28
CA ALA A 214 6.82 -27.74 5.54
C ALA A 214 6.50 -29.24 5.65
N ASP A 215 5.76 -29.63 6.68
CA ASP A 215 5.25 -31.01 6.82
C ASP A 215 4.13 -31.32 5.82
N ILE A 216 3.32 -30.31 5.47
CA ILE A 216 2.18 -30.43 4.54
C ILE A 216 2.15 -29.20 3.64
N ILE A 217 1.91 -29.43 2.34
CA ILE A 217 1.75 -28.37 1.34
C ILE A 217 0.42 -28.53 0.64
N PHE A 218 -0.38 -27.48 0.64
CA PHE A 218 -1.59 -27.37 -0.17
C PHE A 218 -1.36 -26.32 -1.27
N ARG A 219 -1.77 -26.65 -2.49
CA ARG A 219 -1.75 -25.70 -3.62
C ARG A 219 -3.16 -25.58 -4.18
N MET A 220 -3.57 -24.35 -4.43
CA MET A 220 -4.88 -24.04 -4.97
C MET A 220 -4.75 -22.88 -5.95
N ASP A 221 -5.32 -23.04 -7.14
CA ASP A 221 -5.36 -21.99 -8.15
C ASP A 221 -6.64 -21.15 -7.98
N PHE A 222 -6.47 -19.85 -7.90
CA PHE A 222 -7.56 -18.89 -7.84
C PHE A 222 -7.61 -18.05 -9.12
N PRO A 223 -8.79 -17.90 -9.74
CA PRO A 223 -8.93 -17.08 -10.95
C PRO A 223 -9.01 -15.57 -10.65
N THR A 224 -8.29 -15.12 -9.61
CA THR A 224 -8.31 -13.75 -9.11
C THR A 224 -6.89 -13.26 -8.86
N PRO A 225 -6.63 -11.95 -8.99
CA PRO A 225 -5.33 -11.38 -8.63
C PRO A 225 -4.97 -11.64 -7.15
N PRO A 226 -3.65 -11.72 -6.82
CA PRO A 226 -3.19 -11.95 -5.45
C PRO A 226 -3.82 -11.03 -4.40
N ALA A 227 -4.02 -9.75 -4.72
CA ALA A 227 -4.62 -8.79 -3.79
C ALA A 227 -6.08 -9.16 -3.40
N VAL A 228 -6.86 -9.64 -4.36
CA VAL A 228 -8.24 -10.09 -4.09
C VAL A 228 -8.23 -11.35 -3.25
N THR A 229 -7.41 -12.35 -3.63
CA THR A 229 -7.27 -13.59 -2.87
C THR A 229 -6.77 -13.32 -1.45
N TRP A 230 -5.79 -12.42 -1.30
CA TRP A 230 -5.28 -11.94 -0.02
C TRP A 230 -6.40 -11.43 0.88
N GLU A 231 -7.23 -10.53 0.38
CA GLU A 231 -8.33 -9.93 1.10
C GLU A 231 -9.32 -11.01 1.62
N TRP A 232 -9.68 -11.98 0.79
CA TRP A 232 -10.63 -13.05 1.16
C TRP A 232 -10.02 -14.05 2.16
N ILE A 233 -8.72 -14.27 2.15
CA ILE A 233 -8.05 -15.20 3.06
C ILE A 233 -7.67 -14.52 4.38
N GLN A 234 -7.26 -13.26 4.36
CA GLN A 234 -6.74 -12.60 5.56
C GLN A 234 -7.83 -11.96 6.43
N ASP A 235 -8.96 -11.57 5.85
CA ASP A 235 -10.07 -10.98 6.60
C ASP A 235 -10.90 -12.05 7.31
N PRO A 236 -10.93 -12.08 8.67
CA PRO A 236 -11.70 -13.07 9.41
C PRO A 236 -13.21 -12.96 9.18
N ILE A 237 -13.73 -11.78 8.85
CA ILE A 237 -15.15 -11.60 8.55
C ILE A 237 -15.49 -12.25 7.22
N LYS A 238 -14.66 -12.05 6.19
CA LYS A 238 -14.85 -12.69 4.88
C LYS A 238 -14.67 -14.21 4.93
N ARG A 239 -13.81 -14.71 5.82
CA ARG A 239 -13.70 -16.16 6.04
C ARG A 239 -15.04 -16.80 6.42
N ASN A 240 -15.90 -16.10 7.16
CA ASN A 240 -17.23 -16.60 7.51
C ASN A 240 -18.16 -16.80 6.31
N GLU A 241 -17.87 -16.19 5.16
CA GLU A 241 -18.70 -16.31 3.97
C GLU A 241 -18.39 -17.59 3.18
N TRP A 242 -17.15 -18.05 3.19
CA TRP A 242 -16.73 -19.21 2.40
C TRP A 242 -16.32 -20.44 3.24
N MET A 243 -15.91 -20.26 4.50
CA MET A 243 -15.67 -21.37 5.40
C MET A 243 -16.97 -21.91 5.95
N GLN A 244 -17.45 -22.98 5.35
CA GLN A 244 -18.70 -23.63 5.78
C GLN A 244 -18.50 -24.46 7.06
N GLY A 245 -19.55 -24.55 7.90
CA GLY A 245 -19.59 -25.38 9.09
C GLY A 245 -19.85 -24.59 10.37
N HIS A 246 -19.54 -25.20 11.52
CA HIS A 246 -19.73 -24.59 12.86
C HIS A 246 -18.56 -23.71 13.29
N VAL A 247 -17.87 -23.09 12.32
CA VAL A 247 -16.72 -22.25 12.54
C VAL A 247 -17.14 -20.79 12.44
N LYS A 248 -16.85 -20.00 13.44
CA LYS A 248 -17.13 -18.56 13.42
C LYS A 248 -15.85 -17.78 13.69
N TRP A 249 -15.41 -17.02 12.68
CA TRP A 249 -14.28 -16.13 12.76
C TRP A 249 -14.65 -14.78 13.32
N SER A 250 -13.77 -14.21 14.10
CA SER A 250 -13.87 -12.84 14.62
C SER A 250 -12.49 -12.18 14.72
N VAL A 251 -12.51 -10.86 14.69
CA VAL A 251 -11.32 -10.02 14.87
C VAL A 251 -10.88 -10.12 16.32
N GLY A 252 -9.60 -10.42 16.55
CA GLY A 252 -8.94 -10.35 17.84
C GLY A 252 -8.14 -9.05 18.02
N ASP A 253 -6.98 -9.14 18.68
CA ASP A 253 -6.12 -7.97 18.92
C ASP A 253 -5.58 -7.38 17.62
N ARG A 254 -5.52 -6.06 17.58
CA ARG A 254 -5.00 -5.28 16.48
C ARG A 254 -3.94 -4.30 16.98
N PRO A 255 -2.70 -4.77 17.21
CA PRO A 255 -1.61 -3.85 17.48
C PRO A 255 -1.52 -2.80 16.37
N ARG A 256 -1.41 -1.53 16.72
CA ARG A 256 -1.43 -0.41 15.76
C ARG A 256 -2.79 -0.17 15.06
N GLY A 257 -3.91 -0.69 15.60
CA GLY A 257 -5.26 -0.47 15.06
C GLY A 257 -5.60 -1.23 13.78
N ARG A 258 -4.71 -2.12 13.26
CA ARG A 258 -4.88 -2.83 11.97
C ARG A 258 -4.35 -4.26 11.99
N ALA A 259 -4.68 -5.03 10.94
CA ALA A 259 -4.06 -6.31 10.67
C ALA A 259 -2.56 -6.15 10.39
N GLY A 260 -1.78 -7.19 10.68
CA GLY A 260 -0.33 -7.21 10.52
C GLY A 260 0.33 -8.07 11.59
N ARG A 261 1.64 -7.96 11.71
CA ARG A 261 2.40 -8.71 12.70
C ARG A 261 1.92 -8.43 14.13
N GLY A 262 1.72 -9.48 14.91
CA GLY A 262 1.17 -9.45 16.27
C GLY A 262 -0.35 -9.37 16.33
N ALA A 263 -1.05 -9.13 15.20
CA ALA A 263 -2.50 -9.17 15.16
C ALA A 263 -3.01 -10.60 15.37
N SER A 264 -4.18 -10.74 15.98
CA SER A 264 -4.82 -12.03 16.16
C SER A 264 -6.21 -12.11 15.55
N ASN A 265 -6.61 -13.33 15.18
CA ASN A 265 -7.97 -13.68 14.83
C ASN A 265 -8.44 -14.82 15.71
N HIS A 266 -9.70 -14.86 16.02
CA HIS A 266 -10.29 -15.93 16.80
C HIS A 266 -11.24 -16.76 15.93
N CYS A 267 -11.13 -18.08 16.07
CA CYS A 267 -11.98 -19.05 15.41
C CYS A 267 -12.71 -19.89 16.47
N ALA A 268 -14.01 -19.74 16.53
CA ALA A 268 -14.84 -20.53 17.47
C ALA A 268 -15.30 -21.84 16.82
N HIS A 269 -15.03 -22.96 17.47
CA HIS A 269 -15.43 -24.33 17.12
C HIS A 269 -16.34 -24.87 18.22
N GLY A 270 -17.59 -24.47 18.24
CA GLY A 270 -18.50 -24.81 19.34
C GLY A 270 -18.05 -24.21 20.66
N LYS A 271 -17.59 -25.03 21.61
CA LYS A 271 -17.07 -24.58 22.91
C LYS A 271 -15.57 -24.26 22.92
N ASN A 272 -14.85 -24.65 21.88
CA ASN A 272 -13.40 -24.42 21.77
C ASN A 272 -13.16 -23.14 20.95
N VAL A 273 -12.14 -22.39 21.37
CA VAL A 273 -11.66 -21.21 20.65
C VAL A 273 -10.21 -21.44 20.26
N SER A 274 -9.95 -21.33 18.97
CA SER A 274 -8.59 -21.26 18.44
C SER A 274 -8.23 -19.81 18.17
N THR A 275 -7.00 -19.45 18.39
CA THR A 275 -6.46 -18.12 18.13
C THR A 275 -5.33 -18.23 17.13
N GLU A 276 -5.43 -17.50 16.04
CA GLU A 276 -4.32 -17.27 15.11
C GLU A 276 -3.60 -16.00 15.49
N VAL A 277 -2.27 -16.05 15.57
CA VAL A 277 -1.41 -14.88 15.80
C VAL A 277 -0.50 -14.71 14.60
N THR A 278 -0.55 -13.55 13.97
CA THR A 278 0.29 -13.23 12.81
C THR A 278 1.73 -13.02 13.25
N LEU A 279 2.65 -13.79 12.70
CA LEU A 279 4.09 -13.73 12.94
C LEU A 279 4.83 -12.86 11.93
N ASP A 280 4.44 -12.97 10.64
CA ASP A 280 4.99 -12.18 9.56
C ASP A 280 3.87 -11.82 8.56
N TRP A 281 3.96 -10.64 7.97
CA TRP A 281 2.91 -10.06 7.17
C TRP A 281 3.51 -9.28 5.99
N ARG A 282 3.46 -9.88 4.82
CA ARG A 282 3.94 -9.28 3.56
C ARG A 282 2.77 -9.21 2.59
N PRO A 283 2.07 -8.09 2.55
CA PRO A 283 0.85 -7.95 1.75
C PRO A 283 1.05 -8.39 0.31
N PHE A 284 0.13 -9.22 -0.16
CA PHE A 284 0.04 -9.80 -1.51
C PHE A 284 1.19 -10.78 -1.87
N GLU A 285 2.08 -11.09 -0.94
CA GLU A 285 3.18 -12.03 -1.10
C GLU A 285 2.99 -13.26 -0.21
N TYR A 286 2.99 -13.05 1.11
CA TYR A 286 2.73 -14.10 2.08
C TYR A 286 2.35 -13.56 3.47
N SER A 287 1.71 -14.42 4.25
CA SER A 287 1.55 -14.24 5.69
C SER A 287 1.85 -15.53 6.43
N THR A 288 2.52 -15.41 7.58
CA THR A 288 2.80 -16.54 8.47
C THR A 288 2.09 -16.35 9.79
N ILE A 289 1.39 -17.38 10.23
CA ILE A 289 0.65 -17.39 11.49
C ILE A 289 1.07 -18.55 12.39
N ASP A 290 0.90 -18.38 13.69
CA ASP A 290 0.83 -19.46 14.67
C ASP A 290 -0.62 -19.67 15.09
N SER A 291 -1.08 -20.91 15.10
CA SER A 291 -2.39 -21.31 15.62
C SER A 291 -2.27 -21.89 17.01
N PHE A 292 -3.12 -21.40 17.91
CA PHE A 292 -3.18 -21.83 19.31
C PHE A 292 -4.60 -22.36 19.63
N GLU A 293 -4.68 -23.40 20.42
CA GLU A 293 -5.92 -23.89 21.01
C GLU A 293 -5.71 -24.09 22.51
N ASN A 294 -6.56 -23.49 23.33
CA ASN A 294 -6.45 -23.52 24.79
C ASN A 294 -5.04 -23.07 25.29
N GLY A 295 -4.47 -22.05 24.64
CA GLY A 295 -3.15 -21.50 24.95
C GLY A 295 -1.95 -22.36 24.53
N ARG A 296 -2.18 -23.49 23.86
CA ARG A 296 -1.11 -24.34 23.33
C ARG A 296 -1.00 -24.19 21.83
N LYS A 297 0.23 -23.96 21.34
CA LYS A 297 0.51 -23.91 19.92
C LYS A 297 0.19 -25.25 19.26
N ARG A 298 -0.53 -25.22 18.16
CA ARG A 298 -0.92 -26.37 17.38
C ARG A 298 -0.06 -26.53 16.14
N PHE A 299 0.04 -25.48 15.34
CA PHE A 299 0.84 -25.47 14.12
C PHE A 299 1.25 -24.03 13.76
N SER A 300 2.20 -23.92 12.85
CA SER A 300 2.48 -22.70 12.10
C SER A 300 2.08 -22.92 10.65
N GLU A 301 1.61 -21.89 10.00
CA GLU A 301 1.16 -21.93 8.61
C GLU A 301 1.63 -20.68 7.87
N THR A 302 2.05 -20.87 6.63
CA THR A 302 2.35 -19.76 5.70
C THR A 302 1.40 -19.84 4.51
N PHE A 303 0.64 -18.77 4.29
CA PHE A 303 -0.11 -18.55 3.05
C PHE A 303 0.79 -17.79 2.09
N ARG A 304 0.99 -18.31 0.87
CA ARG A 304 1.71 -17.64 -0.22
C ARG A 304 0.70 -17.33 -1.34
N PHE A 305 0.83 -16.16 -1.98
CA PHE A 305 -0.12 -15.65 -2.96
C PHE A 305 0.53 -15.41 -4.33
#